data_48aea7a2fdfa709edf3d7932e43c5e76
#
_entry.id   48aea7a2fdfa709edf3d7932e43c5e76
#
_cell.length_a   1.000
_cell.length_b   1.000
_cell.length_c   1.000
_cell.angle_alpha   90.00
_cell.angle_beta   90.00
_cell.angle_gamma   90.00
#
_symmetry.space_group_name_H-M   'P 1'
#
loop_
_entity.id
_entity.type
_entity.pdbx_description
1 polymer ?
#
loop_
_entity_poly.entity_id
_entity_poly.type
_entity_poly.pdbx_seq_one_letter_code
_entity_poly.pdbx_strand_id
1 'polypeptide(L)'
;EEAPENSLVITEDRVVAVVDAGDRVGGLVTDDQDFVADTYATYEDRWADAAAFNLRTPPITDVRETLTDEISPEAEADFTAILDSLETARGDGDGLDEVTISLLVAAKNEALLYDISKWGEDVGIASKATFSRTKTKLEDMGLIDTEKVPIDVGRPRLRLKIGDDRLKEADNGQLATVAQSILN
;
A
#
# COMPACT_ATOMS: atom_id res chain seq x y z
N GLU A 1 -20.18 13.35 -5.02
CA GLU A 1 -19.30 14.01 -6.02
C GLU A 1 -19.21 13.08 -7.21
N GLU A 2 -19.68 13.52 -8.39
CA GLU A 2 -19.57 12.73 -9.61
C GLU A 2 -18.09 12.67 -10.02
N ALA A 3 -17.58 11.47 -10.23
CA ALA A 3 -16.26 11.29 -10.84
C ALA A 3 -16.27 11.88 -12.27
N PRO A 4 -15.17 12.45 -12.76
CA PRO A 4 -15.11 12.97 -14.11
C PRO A 4 -15.44 11.86 -15.11
N GLU A 5 -16.38 12.13 -16.01
CA GLU A 5 -16.86 11.15 -17.00
C GLU A 5 -15.78 10.71 -18.00
N ASN A 6 -14.65 11.42 -18.08
CA ASN A 6 -13.57 11.14 -19.01
C ASN A 6 -12.19 11.28 -18.32
N SER A 7 -11.29 10.37 -18.65
CA SER A 7 -9.87 10.52 -18.30
C SER A 7 -9.20 11.39 -19.35
N LEU A 8 -8.74 12.59 -18.95
CA LEU A 8 -8.09 13.56 -19.83
C LEU A 8 -6.65 13.82 -19.36
N VAL A 9 -5.75 13.96 -20.30
CA VAL A 9 -4.43 14.57 -20.07
C VAL A 9 -4.43 15.89 -20.84
N ILE A 10 -4.28 17.01 -20.11
CA ILE A 10 -4.32 18.36 -20.65
C ILE A 10 -2.96 18.99 -20.43
N THR A 11 -2.34 19.46 -21.50
CA THR A 11 -1.09 20.20 -21.51
C THR A 11 -1.33 21.58 -22.14
N GLU A 12 -0.32 22.45 -22.13
CA GLU A 12 -0.41 23.78 -22.79
C GLU A 12 -0.66 23.67 -24.29
N ASP A 13 -0.30 22.54 -24.94
CA ASP A 13 -0.35 22.37 -26.39
C ASP A 13 -1.39 21.37 -26.86
N ARG A 14 -1.91 20.50 -25.98
CA ARG A 14 -2.72 19.33 -26.39
C ARG A 14 -3.71 18.89 -25.32
N VAL A 15 -4.83 18.36 -25.79
CA VAL A 15 -5.75 17.57 -24.97
C VAL A 15 -5.77 16.14 -25.50
N VAL A 16 -5.61 15.17 -24.62
CA VAL A 16 -5.70 13.73 -24.91
C VAL A 16 -6.83 13.15 -24.08
N ALA A 17 -7.86 12.62 -24.76
CA ALA A 17 -8.88 11.80 -24.11
C ALA A 17 -8.42 10.35 -24.10
N VAL A 18 -8.29 9.77 -22.90
CA VAL A 18 -7.88 8.37 -22.75
C VAL A 18 -9.10 7.46 -22.90
N VAL A 19 -9.01 6.51 -23.80
CA VAL A 19 -10.04 5.51 -24.06
C VAL A 19 -9.50 4.14 -23.67
N ASP A 20 -10.15 3.53 -22.69
CA ASP A 20 -9.89 2.15 -22.28
C ASP A 20 -10.78 1.21 -23.11
N ALA A 21 -10.16 0.24 -23.77
CA ALA A 21 -10.82 -0.78 -24.59
C ALA A 21 -10.50 -2.21 -24.06
N GLY A 22 -10.35 -2.35 -22.76
CA GLY A 22 -10.10 -3.61 -22.06
C GLY A 22 -8.60 -3.96 -22.06
N ASP A 23 -8.12 -4.73 -23.00
CA ASP A 23 -6.69 -5.10 -23.14
C ASP A 23 -5.84 -4.04 -23.88
N ARG A 24 -6.46 -2.93 -24.32
CA ARG A 24 -5.81 -1.83 -25.02
C ARG A 24 -6.26 -0.48 -24.49
N VAL A 25 -5.31 0.43 -24.41
CA VAL A 25 -5.58 1.84 -24.12
C VAL A 25 -5.22 2.67 -25.32
N GLY A 26 -6.12 3.55 -25.75
CA GLY A 26 -5.93 4.49 -26.84
C GLY A 26 -6.12 5.93 -26.39
N GLY A 27 -5.66 6.88 -27.20
CA GLY A 27 -5.85 8.30 -26.96
C GLY A 27 -6.41 9.01 -28.20
N LEU A 28 -7.45 9.82 -28.01
CA LEU A 28 -7.89 10.81 -28.97
C LEU A 28 -7.19 12.14 -28.67
N VAL A 29 -6.47 12.69 -29.64
CA VAL A 29 -5.62 13.86 -29.45
C VAL A 29 -6.13 15.02 -30.28
N THR A 30 -6.17 16.21 -29.70
CA THR A 30 -6.33 17.47 -30.42
C THR A 30 -5.25 18.46 -29.99
N ASP A 31 -4.78 19.26 -30.94
CA ASP A 31 -3.86 20.39 -30.78
C ASP A 31 -4.48 21.72 -31.26
N ASP A 32 -5.79 21.75 -31.45
CA ASP A 32 -6.53 22.97 -31.70
C ASP A 32 -6.36 23.94 -30.52
N GLN A 33 -5.70 25.05 -30.74
CA GLN A 33 -5.25 25.96 -29.68
C GLN A 33 -6.43 26.60 -28.92
N ASP A 34 -7.53 26.92 -29.60
CA ASP A 34 -8.70 27.51 -28.96
C ASP A 34 -9.37 26.47 -28.04
N PHE A 35 -9.54 25.25 -28.55
CA PHE A 35 -10.09 24.14 -27.76
C PHE A 35 -9.20 23.76 -26.57
N VAL A 36 -7.88 23.72 -26.76
CA VAL A 36 -6.91 23.43 -25.68
C VAL A 36 -6.98 24.47 -24.60
N ALA A 37 -6.98 25.77 -24.95
CA ALA A 37 -7.04 26.86 -24.01
C ALA A 37 -8.37 26.86 -23.20
N ASP A 38 -9.51 26.68 -23.85
CA ASP A 38 -10.82 26.61 -23.20
C ASP A 38 -10.93 25.40 -22.26
N THR A 39 -10.41 24.24 -22.70
CA THR A 39 -10.40 23.04 -21.90
C THR A 39 -9.51 23.21 -20.67
N TYR A 40 -8.30 23.74 -20.85
CA TYR A 40 -7.37 24.00 -19.75
C TYR A 40 -8.00 24.93 -18.71
N ALA A 41 -8.52 26.09 -19.12
CA ALA A 41 -9.18 27.02 -18.22
C ALA A 41 -10.36 26.39 -17.47
N THR A 42 -11.17 25.59 -18.15
CA THR A 42 -12.32 24.90 -17.52
C THR A 42 -11.88 23.95 -16.40
N TYR A 43 -10.81 23.18 -16.62
CA TYR A 43 -10.32 22.23 -15.61
C TYR A 43 -9.49 22.91 -14.54
N GLU A 44 -8.82 24.01 -14.83
CA GLU A 44 -8.12 24.83 -13.83
C GLU A 44 -9.13 25.48 -12.85
N ASP A 45 -10.24 26.03 -13.35
CA ASP A 45 -11.32 26.56 -12.51
C ASP A 45 -11.93 25.45 -11.63
N ARG A 46 -12.21 24.27 -12.20
CA ARG A 46 -12.70 23.11 -11.42
C ARG A 46 -11.74 22.67 -10.33
N TRP A 47 -10.43 22.68 -10.64
CA TRP A 47 -9.39 22.36 -9.66
C TRP A 47 -9.33 23.38 -8.54
N ALA A 48 -9.41 24.68 -8.87
CA ALA A 48 -9.39 25.77 -7.90
C ALA A 48 -10.62 25.74 -6.95
N ASP A 49 -11.78 25.34 -7.48
CA ASP A 49 -13.03 25.22 -6.72
C ASP A 49 -13.15 23.88 -5.96
N ALA A 50 -12.30 22.90 -6.25
CA ALA A 50 -12.35 21.59 -5.60
C ALA A 50 -11.99 21.68 -4.11
N ALA A 51 -12.79 21.04 -3.27
CA ALA A 51 -12.46 20.92 -1.87
C ALA A 51 -11.20 20.06 -1.69
N ALA A 52 -10.30 20.49 -0.79
CA ALA A 52 -9.12 19.74 -0.46
C ALA A 52 -9.50 18.33 0.07
N PHE A 53 -8.99 17.30 -0.56
CA PHE A 53 -9.19 15.92 -0.12
C PHE A 53 -8.04 15.51 0.79
N ASN A 54 -8.35 15.25 2.06
CA ASN A 54 -7.38 14.72 3.01
C ASN A 54 -7.24 13.21 2.82
N LEU A 55 -6.17 12.81 2.18
CA LEU A 55 -5.74 11.40 2.19
C LEU A 55 -5.43 11.01 3.65
N ARG A 56 -6.07 9.95 4.11
CA ARG A 56 -5.78 9.40 5.46
C ARG A 56 -4.56 8.48 5.47
N THR A 57 -4.10 8.08 4.30
CA THR A 57 -2.90 7.26 4.12
C THR A 57 -1.66 8.15 4.09
N PRO A 58 -0.58 7.76 4.76
CA PRO A 58 0.68 8.49 4.72
C PRO A 58 1.28 8.48 3.30
N PRO A 59 2.12 9.48 2.94
CA PRO A 59 2.88 9.44 1.70
C PRO A 59 3.76 8.18 1.62
N ILE A 60 3.80 7.52 0.47
CA ILE A 60 4.60 6.30 0.30
C ILE A 60 6.10 6.52 0.51
N THR A 61 6.59 7.71 0.23
CA THR A 61 7.98 8.11 0.50
C THR A 61 8.28 8.06 1.99
N ASP A 62 7.42 8.64 2.82
CA ASP A 62 7.58 8.66 4.28
C ASP A 62 7.50 7.24 4.87
N VAL A 63 6.59 6.41 4.32
CA VAL A 63 6.48 4.99 4.69
C VAL A 63 7.79 4.26 4.44
N ARG A 64 8.40 4.42 3.26
CA ARG A 64 9.65 3.75 2.88
C ARG A 64 10.85 4.24 3.68
N GLU A 65 11.00 5.56 3.81
CA GLU A 65 12.10 6.16 4.57
C GLU A 65 12.06 5.72 6.04
N THR A 66 10.90 5.84 6.68
CA THR A 66 10.76 5.48 8.09
C THR A 66 10.83 3.97 8.33
N LEU A 67 10.38 3.13 7.38
CA LEU A 67 10.51 1.68 7.47
C LEU A 67 11.99 1.25 7.42
N THR A 68 12.78 1.90 6.56
CA THR A 68 14.24 1.71 6.49
C THR A 68 14.90 2.08 7.81
N ASP A 69 14.56 3.23 8.38
CA ASP A 69 15.23 3.79 9.54
C ASP A 69 14.83 3.11 10.86
N GLU A 70 13.55 2.76 11.02
CA GLU A 70 13.01 2.25 12.29
C GLU A 70 12.95 0.72 12.35
N ILE A 71 12.89 0.03 11.21
CA ILE A 71 12.86 -1.43 11.14
C ILE A 71 14.13 -1.96 10.49
N SER A 72 14.23 -1.91 9.15
CA SER A 72 15.48 -2.24 8.43
C SER A 72 15.36 -1.95 6.92
N PRO A 73 16.50 -1.80 6.21
CA PRO A 73 16.51 -1.70 4.75
C PRO A 73 15.94 -2.94 4.05
N GLU A 74 16.11 -4.13 4.63
CA GLU A 74 15.57 -5.38 4.10
C GLU A 74 14.03 -5.39 4.18
N ALA A 75 13.47 -4.88 5.28
CA ALA A 75 12.02 -4.74 5.44
C ALA A 75 11.44 -3.76 4.41
N GLU A 76 12.11 -2.64 4.13
CA GLU A 76 11.70 -1.71 3.08
C GLU A 76 11.74 -2.37 1.69
N ALA A 77 12.83 -3.07 1.36
CA ALA A 77 12.96 -3.76 0.09
C ALA A 77 11.86 -4.82 -0.11
N ASP A 78 11.57 -5.61 0.92
CA ASP A 78 10.49 -6.60 0.90
C ASP A 78 9.10 -5.94 0.75
N PHE A 79 8.87 -4.84 1.47
CA PHE A 79 7.63 -4.07 1.39
C PHE A 79 7.40 -3.53 -0.02
N THR A 80 8.42 -2.91 -0.61
CA THR A 80 8.38 -2.41 -1.98
C THR A 80 8.11 -3.52 -3.00
N ALA A 81 8.82 -4.65 -2.90
CA ALA A 81 8.63 -5.77 -3.81
C ALA A 81 7.22 -6.38 -3.72
N ILE A 82 6.62 -6.43 -2.52
CA ILE A 82 5.22 -6.84 -2.35
C ILE A 82 4.28 -5.86 -3.03
N LEU A 83 4.45 -4.55 -2.83
CA LEU A 83 3.61 -3.55 -3.48
C LEU A 83 3.70 -3.61 -5.00
N ASP A 84 4.91 -3.79 -5.55
CA ASP A 84 5.14 -3.90 -6.99
C ASP A 84 4.52 -5.17 -7.60
N SER A 85 4.34 -6.23 -6.79
CA SER A 85 3.70 -7.48 -7.21
C SER A 85 2.18 -7.45 -7.19
N LEU A 86 1.58 -6.47 -6.54
CA LEU A 86 0.13 -6.28 -6.53
C LEU A 86 -0.30 -5.67 -7.87
N GLU A 87 -0.83 -6.50 -8.78
CA GLU A 87 -1.24 -6.11 -10.15
C GLU A 87 -2.29 -5.00 -10.19
N THR A 88 -3.02 -4.76 -9.11
CA THR A 88 -3.90 -3.60 -8.97
C THR A 88 -4.11 -3.26 -7.51
N ALA A 89 -3.91 -2.00 -7.17
CA ALA A 89 -4.40 -1.41 -5.94
C ALA A 89 -5.95 -1.20 -5.94
N ARG A 90 -6.67 -1.93 -6.78
CA ARG A 90 -8.14 -1.99 -6.75
C ARG A 90 -8.55 -2.99 -5.70
N GLY A 91 -8.67 -2.49 -4.46
CA GLY A 91 -9.19 -3.27 -3.37
C GLY A 91 -10.65 -3.64 -3.60
N ASP A 92 -10.88 -4.90 -3.92
CA ASP A 92 -12.22 -5.51 -3.81
C ASP A 92 -12.51 -5.98 -2.37
N GLY A 93 -11.82 -5.41 -1.38
CA GLY A 93 -12.10 -5.62 0.05
C GLY A 93 -11.62 -6.93 0.65
N ASP A 94 -11.21 -7.92 -0.12
CA ASP A 94 -10.76 -9.25 0.34
C ASP A 94 -9.23 -9.44 0.17
N GLY A 95 -8.48 -8.35 0.10
CA GLY A 95 -7.05 -8.36 -0.18
C GLY A 95 -6.17 -8.10 1.03
N LEU A 96 -4.88 -8.02 0.74
CA LEU A 96 -3.86 -7.58 1.67
C LEU A 96 -4.01 -6.08 1.92
N ASP A 97 -4.46 -5.70 3.12
CA ASP A 97 -4.41 -4.32 3.56
C ASP A 97 -3.01 -3.92 4.02
N GLU A 98 -2.79 -2.63 4.22
CA GLU A 98 -1.49 -2.06 4.59
C GLU A 98 -0.96 -2.65 5.91
N VAL A 99 -1.83 -2.96 6.85
CA VAL A 99 -1.45 -3.56 8.14
C VAL A 99 -1.03 -5.01 7.97
N THR A 100 -1.74 -5.76 7.13
CA THR A 100 -1.43 -7.15 6.79
C THR A 100 -0.08 -7.24 6.08
N ILE A 101 0.15 -6.40 5.07
CA ILE A 101 1.44 -6.33 4.36
C ILE A 101 2.57 -6.01 5.34
N SER A 102 2.40 -4.97 6.18
CA SER A 102 3.40 -4.59 7.18
C SER A 102 3.74 -5.72 8.15
N LEU A 103 2.74 -6.48 8.60
CA LEU A 103 2.95 -7.62 9.51
C LEU A 103 3.63 -8.80 8.81
N LEU A 104 3.33 -9.09 7.54
CA LEU A 104 4.00 -10.13 6.76
C LEU A 104 5.47 -9.78 6.51
N VAL A 105 5.75 -8.52 6.15
CA VAL A 105 7.12 -8.00 5.99
C VAL A 105 7.87 -8.11 7.32
N ALA A 106 7.25 -7.68 8.41
CA ALA A 106 7.85 -7.76 9.75
C ALA A 106 8.12 -9.23 10.17
N ALA A 107 7.22 -10.16 9.84
CA ALA A 107 7.39 -11.57 10.12
C ALA A 107 8.51 -12.19 9.30
N LYS A 108 8.66 -11.82 8.03
CA LYS A 108 9.74 -12.27 7.16
C LYS A 108 11.10 -11.79 7.65
N ASN A 109 11.17 -10.57 8.17
CA ASN A 109 12.38 -9.95 8.70
C ASN A 109 12.58 -10.19 10.22
N GLU A 110 11.79 -11.07 10.83
CA GLU A 110 11.83 -11.40 12.26
C GLU A 110 11.79 -10.18 13.19
N ALA A 111 11.10 -9.12 12.78
CA ALA A 111 10.97 -7.88 13.55
C ALA A 111 10.07 -8.08 14.78
N LEU A 112 10.23 -7.19 15.77
CA LEU A 112 9.36 -7.22 16.95
C LEU A 112 8.00 -6.60 16.65
N LEU A 113 6.92 -7.22 17.11
CA LEU A 113 5.57 -6.68 17.00
C LEU A 113 5.47 -5.25 17.57
N TYR A 114 6.20 -4.97 18.64
CA TYR A 114 6.22 -3.65 19.23
C TYR A 114 6.79 -2.60 18.26
N ASP A 115 7.88 -2.91 17.59
CA ASP A 115 8.56 -1.96 16.73
C ASP A 115 7.74 -1.67 15.47
N ILE A 116 7.25 -2.71 14.77
CA ILE A 116 6.40 -2.52 13.59
C ILE A 116 5.06 -1.84 13.91
N SER A 117 4.46 -2.14 15.07
CA SER A 117 3.19 -1.51 15.45
C SER A 117 3.38 -0.05 15.90
N LYS A 118 4.52 0.26 16.53
CA LYS A 118 4.90 1.63 16.87
C LYS A 118 5.14 2.44 15.62
N TRP A 119 5.97 1.93 14.71
CA TRP A 119 6.23 2.55 13.41
C TRP A 119 4.92 2.81 12.65
N GLY A 120 4.05 1.81 12.50
CA GLY A 120 2.79 1.95 11.77
C GLY A 120 1.84 2.98 12.38
N GLU A 121 1.86 3.15 13.72
CA GLU A 121 1.10 4.20 14.40
C GLU A 121 1.74 5.58 14.20
N ASP A 122 3.06 5.68 14.31
CA ASP A 122 3.80 6.94 14.20
C ASP A 122 3.73 7.50 12.76
N VAL A 123 3.82 6.64 11.74
CA VAL A 123 3.69 7.05 10.32
C VAL A 123 2.23 7.24 9.86
N GLY A 124 1.27 6.78 10.64
CA GLY A 124 -0.16 7.00 10.40
C GLY A 124 -0.86 5.91 9.57
N ILE A 125 -0.29 4.69 9.48
CA ILE A 125 -0.95 3.54 8.82
C ILE A 125 -2.14 3.08 9.66
N ALA A 126 -1.90 2.69 10.92
CA ALA A 126 -2.95 2.23 11.84
C ALA A 126 -2.49 2.26 13.29
N SER A 127 -3.44 2.20 14.23
CA SER A 127 -3.13 2.12 15.66
C SER A 127 -2.47 0.78 16.04
N LYS A 128 -1.66 0.78 17.11
CA LYS A 128 -1.10 -0.45 17.72
C LYS A 128 -2.16 -1.49 18.02
N ALA A 129 -3.37 -1.05 18.41
CA ALA A 129 -4.48 -1.96 18.67
C ALA A 129 -4.95 -2.67 17.38
N THR A 130 -4.93 -1.98 16.24
CA THR A 130 -5.24 -2.59 14.93
C THR A 130 -4.17 -3.60 14.55
N PHE A 131 -2.88 -3.24 14.65
CA PHE A 131 -1.77 -4.17 14.44
C PHE A 131 -1.90 -5.43 15.29
N SER A 132 -2.20 -5.28 16.60
CA SER A 132 -2.38 -6.42 17.51
C SER A 132 -3.55 -7.32 17.12
N ARG A 133 -4.68 -6.76 16.68
CA ARG A 133 -5.85 -7.56 16.23
C ARG A 133 -5.56 -8.28 14.92
N THR A 134 -4.98 -7.58 13.94
CA THR A 134 -4.61 -8.20 12.66
C THR A 134 -3.56 -9.29 12.87
N LYS A 135 -2.54 -9.05 13.73
CA LYS A 135 -1.56 -10.06 14.13
C LYS A 135 -2.25 -11.33 14.63
N THR A 136 -3.21 -11.20 15.54
CA THR A 136 -3.92 -12.36 16.11
C THR A 136 -4.71 -13.11 15.01
N LYS A 137 -5.39 -12.39 14.10
CA LYS A 137 -6.07 -12.99 12.95
C LYS A 137 -5.11 -13.79 12.07
N LEU A 138 -3.95 -13.22 11.73
CA LEU A 138 -2.95 -13.88 10.90
C LEU A 138 -2.31 -15.10 11.60
N GLU A 139 -2.12 -15.03 12.90
CA GLU A 139 -1.63 -16.13 13.74
C GLU A 139 -2.66 -17.27 13.81
N ASP A 140 -3.94 -16.98 14.02
CA ASP A 140 -5.03 -17.95 14.02
C ASP A 140 -5.19 -18.65 12.66
N MET A 141 -4.85 -17.97 11.57
CA MET A 141 -4.85 -18.52 10.20
C MET A 141 -3.53 -19.23 9.84
N GLY A 142 -2.53 -19.20 10.71
CA GLY A 142 -1.23 -19.83 10.51
C GLY A 142 -0.29 -19.10 9.53
N LEU A 143 -0.62 -17.89 9.10
CA LEU A 143 0.27 -17.12 8.21
C LEU A 143 1.53 -16.64 8.94
N ILE A 144 1.38 -16.27 10.21
CA ILE A 144 2.49 -15.82 11.05
C ILE A 144 2.50 -16.61 12.38
N ASP A 145 3.67 -16.68 12.97
CA ASP A 145 3.92 -17.19 14.33
C ASP A 145 4.56 -16.11 15.19
N THR A 146 4.57 -16.31 16.50
CA THR A 146 5.22 -15.40 17.44
C THR A 146 6.17 -16.15 18.37
N GLU A 147 7.35 -15.56 18.60
CA GLU A 147 8.33 -16.02 19.57
C GLU A 147 8.49 -14.99 20.69
N LYS A 148 8.51 -15.45 21.94
CA LYS A 148 8.77 -14.57 23.10
C LYS A 148 10.26 -14.29 23.24
N VAL A 149 10.62 -13.02 23.13
CA VAL A 149 11.99 -12.52 23.33
C VAL A 149 12.07 -11.90 24.73
N PRO A 150 12.90 -12.46 25.64
CA PRO A 150 13.11 -11.87 26.95
C PRO A 150 13.71 -10.47 26.84
N ILE A 151 13.31 -9.57 27.74
CA ILE A 151 13.93 -8.26 27.96
C ILE A 151 14.33 -8.12 29.41
N ASP A 152 15.31 -7.29 29.70
CA ASP A 152 15.87 -7.14 31.05
C ASP A 152 14.84 -6.67 32.09
N VAL A 153 13.91 -5.81 31.66
CA VAL A 153 12.85 -5.29 32.55
C VAL A 153 11.53 -5.21 31.78
N GLY A 154 10.50 -5.89 32.27
CA GLY A 154 9.15 -5.83 31.72
C GLY A 154 8.65 -7.17 31.15
N ARG A 155 7.56 -7.10 30.35
CA ARG A 155 7.01 -8.28 29.68
C ARG A 155 7.85 -8.63 28.45
N PRO A 156 8.07 -9.93 28.17
CA PRO A 156 8.73 -10.35 26.93
C PRO A 156 8.09 -9.69 25.71
N ARG A 157 8.92 -9.29 24.76
CA ARG A 157 8.46 -8.82 23.46
C ARG A 157 8.15 -10.00 22.54
N LEU A 158 7.28 -9.79 21.56
CA LEU A 158 6.94 -10.80 20.57
C LEU A 158 7.72 -10.50 19.28
N ARG A 159 8.55 -11.46 18.86
CA ARG A 159 9.17 -11.49 17.54
C ARG A 159 8.19 -12.17 16.60
N LEU A 160 7.93 -11.55 15.46
CA LEU A 160 7.10 -12.11 14.40
C LEU A 160 7.93 -13.07 13.54
N LYS A 161 7.31 -14.14 13.07
CA LYS A 161 7.89 -15.12 12.15
C LYS A 161 6.85 -15.55 11.12
N ILE A 162 7.29 -15.94 9.95
CA ILE A 162 6.39 -16.57 8.98
C ILE A 162 6.00 -17.94 9.51
N GLY A 163 4.70 -18.24 9.58
CA GLY A 163 4.12 -19.49 10.06
C GLY A 163 4.00 -20.54 8.97
N ASP A 164 3.40 -20.19 7.83
CA ASP A 164 3.12 -21.12 6.73
C ASP A 164 4.38 -21.40 5.88
N ASP A 165 4.65 -22.67 5.59
CA ASP A 165 5.84 -23.08 4.84
C ASP A 165 5.82 -22.58 3.40
N ARG A 166 4.64 -22.40 2.78
CA ARG A 166 4.51 -21.82 1.43
C ARG A 166 4.97 -20.36 1.40
N LEU A 167 4.73 -19.61 2.49
CA LEU A 167 5.21 -18.22 2.63
C LEU A 167 6.71 -18.15 2.90
N LYS A 168 7.29 -19.15 3.57
CA LYS A 168 8.76 -19.23 3.80
C LYS A 168 9.53 -19.50 2.51
N GLU A 169 8.95 -20.29 1.61
CA GLU A 169 9.55 -20.65 0.32
C GLU A 169 9.28 -19.60 -0.78
N ALA A 170 8.28 -18.72 -0.58
CA ALA A 170 7.90 -17.69 -1.53
C ALA A 170 8.97 -16.61 -1.65
N ASP A 171 9.29 -16.21 -2.89
CA ASP A 171 10.02 -14.98 -3.14
C ASP A 171 9.13 -13.74 -2.88
N ASN A 172 9.74 -12.56 -2.91
CA ASN A 172 9.04 -11.32 -2.60
C ASN A 172 7.84 -11.05 -3.52
N GLY A 173 7.96 -11.39 -4.81
CA GLY A 173 6.89 -11.21 -5.79
C GLY A 173 5.75 -12.22 -5.63
N GLN A 174 6.00 -13.37 -5.04
CA GLN A 174 5.02 -14.43 -4.82
C GLN A 174 4.32 -14.32 -3.45
N LEU A 175 4.94 -13.66 -2.49
CA LEU A 175 4.47 -13.60 -1.09
C LEU A 175 3.05 -13.04 -0.99
N ALA A 176 2.73 -11.99 -1.75
CA ALA A 176 1.40 -11.41 -1.81
C ALA A 176 0.36 -12.41 -2.33
N THR A 177 0.65 -13.07 -3.46
CA THR A 177 -0.26 -14.05 -4.08
C THR A 177 -0.50 -15.26 -3.18
N VAL A 178 0.57 -15.76 -2.55
CA VAL A 178 0.47 -16.89 -1.61
C VAL A 178 -0.35 -16.50 -0.38
N ALA A 179 -0.09 -15.33 0.21
CA ALA A 179 -0.85 -14.84 1.35
C ALA A 179 -2.34 -14.66 1.01
N GLN A 180 -2.67 -14.07 -0.14
CA GLN A 180 -4.05 -13.95 -0.60
C GLN A 180 -4.74 -15.30 -0.76
N SER A 181 -4.03 -16.31 -1.27
CA SER A 181 -4.58 -17.66 -1.43
C SER A 181 -4.90 -18.38 -0.10
N ILE A 182 -4.30 -17.92 1.00
CA ILE A 182 -4.56 -18.45 2.35
C ILE A 182 -5.67 -17.65 3.04
N LEU A 183 -5.78 -16.36 2.73
CA LEU A 183 -6.78 -15.47 3.32
C LEU A 183 -8.19 -15.69 2.76
N ASN A 184 -8.32 -16.21 1.54
CA ASN A 184 -9.57 -16.57 0.85
C ASN A 184 -9.96 -18.01 1.13
#